data_69154506c78b7f34052ae4327e1768e0
#
_entry.id   69154506c78b7f34052ae4327e1768e0
#
_cell.length_a   1.000
_cell.length_b   1.000
_cell.length_c   1.000
_cell.angle_alpha   90.00
_cell.angle_beta   90.00
_cell.angle_gamma   90.00
#
_symmetry.space_group_name_H-M   'P 1'
#
loop_
_entity.id
_entity.type
_entity.pdbx_description
1 polymer ?
#
loop_
_entity_poly.entity_id
_entity_poly.type
_entity_poly.pdbx_seq_one_letter_code
_entity_poly.pdbx_strand_id
1 'polypeptide(L)'
;MNITKTLCLCAALSGAAGVQAMENREFVTQQDNTRVNNYQTNRPEASKRLFVSQEVERQIDHIKQLLTNAKLAWMFENCFPNTLDTTVHFDGKEDTFVYTGDIHAMWLRDSGAQVWPYVQLANKDPELKKMLAGVINRQFKCINIDPYANAFNMNSEGGEWMSDLTDMKPELHERKWEIDSLCYPIRLAYHYWKTTGDASVFSDE
;
A
#
# COMPACT_ATOMS: atom_id res chain seq x y z
N MET A 1 3.33 21.84 9.88
CA MET A 1 2.10 21.42 9.17
C MET A 1 1.43 20.38 10.05
N ASN A 2 0.24 20.67 10.54
CA ASN A 2 -0.36 19.95 11.68
C ASN A 2 -0.76 18.53 11.29
N ILE A 3 -0.17 17.53 11.92
CA ILE A 3 -0.36 16.08 11.72
C ILE A 3 -1.83 15.65 11.88
N THR A 4 -2.61 16.39 12.66
CA THR A 4 -4.05 16.17 12.86
C THR A 4 -4.87 16.32 11.56
N LYS A 5 -4.38 17.02 10.55
CA LYS A 5 -5.08 17.19 9.26
C LYS A 5 -4.83 16.06 8.27
N THR A 6 -3.75 15.29 8.42
CA THR A 6 -3.39 14.22 7.49
C THR A 6 -4.11 12.91 7.79
N LEU A 7 -4.42 12.63 9.06
CA LEU A 7 -5.21 11.44 9.44
C LEU A 7 -6.69 11.56 9.04
N CYS A 8 -7.24 12.79 8.95
CA CYS A 8 -8.62 12.99 8.48
C CYS A 8 -8.78 12.87 6.97
N LEU A 9 -7.69 12.96 6.18
CA LEU A 9 -7.80 12.96 4.72
C LEU A 9 -7.92 11.55 4.11
N CYS A 10 -7.57 10.50 4.83
CA CYS A 10 -7.77 9.12 4.38
C CYS A 10 -9.22 8.62 4.53
N ALA A 11 -10.06 9.33 5.30
CA ALA A 11 -11.46 8.95 5.54
C ALA A 11 -12.48 9.78 4.75
N ALA A 12 -12.06 10.76 3.95
CA ALA A 12 -12.96 11.80 3.40
C ALA A 12 -13.13 11.78 1.87
N LEU A 13 -12.90 10.67 1.18
CA LEU A 13 -13.13 10.56 -0.26
C LEU A 13 -14.28 9.63 -0.65
N SER A 14 -15.35 9.63 0.14
CA SER A 14 -16.63 9.09 -0.33
C SER A 14 -17.78 9.95 0.20
N GLY A 15 -18.38 10.79 -0.67
CA GLY A 15 -19.70 11.35 -0.45
C GLY A 15 -19.74 12.84 -0.11
N ALA A 16 -19.77 13.69 -1.13
CA ALA A 16 -20.24 15.06 -1.03
C ALA A 16 -21.78 15.07 -0.94
N ALA A 17 -22.31 14.88 0.25
CA ALA A 17 -23.68 15.32 0.62
C ALA A 17 -23.78 15.23 2.16
N GLY A 18 -23.79 16.36 2.86
CA GLY A 18 -24.11 16.41 4.28
C GLY A 18 -23.14 17.17 5.19
N VAL A 19 -22.63 18.33 4.79
CA VAL A 19 -21.73 19.15 5.64
C VAL A 19 -22.52 20.09 6.56
N GLN A 20 -23.73 19.80 6.97
CA GLN A 20 -24.48 20.71 7.84
C GLN A 20 -25.08 20.09 9.11
N ALA A 21 -24.57 18.95 9.58
CA ALA A 21 -25.09 18.29 10.79
C ALA A 21 -24.01 17.67 11.68
N MET A 22 -22.84 18.29 11.82
CA MET A 22 -21.79 17.80 12.73
C MET A 22 -21.27 18.86 13.73
N GLU A 23 -22.05 19.89 14.01
CA GLU A 23 -21.85 20.66 15.23
C GLU A 23 -22.69 20.02 16.33
N ASN A 24 -22.00 19.62 17.42
CA ASN A 24 -22.52 19.01 18.65
C ASN A 24 -22.75 17.49 18.66
N ARG A 25 -21.75 16.69 18.30
CA ARG A 25 -21.55 15.42 18.96
C ARG A 25 -20.36 15.54 19.90
N GLU A 26 -20.63 15.73 21.17
CA GLU A 26 -19.69 15.38 22.23
C GLU A 26 -19.29 13.93 21.98
N PHE A 27 -18.00 13.71 21.68
CA PHE A 27 -17.43 12.38 21.77
C PHE A 27 -17.53 11.98 23.23
N VAL A 28 -18.53 11.18 23.55
CA VAL A 28 -18.62 10.52 24.86
C VAL A 28 -17.40 9.64 24.95
N THR A 29 -16.39 10.16 25.63
CA THR A 29 -15.31 9.36 26.19
C THR A 29 -15.89 8.55 27.34
N GLN A 30 -16.65 7.50 27.03
CA GLN A 30 -16.86 6.42 27.99
C GLN A 30 -15.50 5.73 28.12
N GLN A 31 -14.77 6.13 29.14
CA GLN A 31 -13.70 5.35 29.72
C GLN A 31 -14.31 4.04 30.24
N ASP A 32 -14.30 3.02 29.39
CA ASP A 32 -14.49 1.64 29.84
C ASP A 32 -13.16 1.18 30.46
N ASN A 33 -12.93 1.64 31.68
CA ASN A 33 -11.71 1.43 32.47
C ASN A 33 -11.64 0.03 33.13
N THR A 34 -12.43 -0.94 32.68
CA THR A 34 -12.54 -2.25 33.37
C THR A 34 -12.04 -3.45 32.56
N ARG A 35 -11.56 -3.26 31.36
CA ARG A 35 -10.85 -4.32 30.63
C ARG A 35 -9.45 -3.84 30.29
N VAL A 36 -8.45 -4.35 30.99
CA VAL A 36 -7.08 -4.37 30.50
C VAL A 36 -7.09 -5.29 29.27
N ASN A 37 -7.49 -4.74 28.11
CA ASN A 37 -7.37 -5.43 26.86
C ASN A 37 -5.87 -5.50 26.55
N ASN A 38 -5.28 -6.65 26.83
CA ASN A 38 -3.89 -6.93 26.52
C ASN A 38 -3.79 -7.15 25.00
N TYR A 39 -3.72 -6.04 24.24
CA TYR A 39 -3.57 -6.07 22.78
C TYR A 39 -2.17 -6.58 22.44
N GLN A 40 -2.08 -7.85 22.07
CA GLN A 40 -0.85 -8.43 21.54
C GLN A 40 -0.77 -8.17 20.04
N THR A 41 0.45 -7.95 19.54
CA THR A 41 0.66 -7.82 18.11
C THR A 41 0.35 -9.12 17.36
N ASN A 42 -0.30 -9.01 16.20
CA ASN A 42 -0.57 -10.11 15.28
C ASN A 42 0.41 -10.12 14.10
N ARG A 43 1.40 -9.21 14.08
CA ARG A 43 2.40 -9.17 13.02
C ARG A 43 3.20 -10.48 12.98
N PRO A 44 3.65 -10.91 11.81
CA PRO A 44 4.61 -12.02 11.72
C PRO A 44 5.87 -11.73 12.54
N GLU A 45 6.51 -12.78 13.05
CA GLU A 45 7.85 -12.67 13.62
C GLU A 45 8.80 -11.97 12.64
N ALA A 46 9.73 -11.17 13.14
CA ALA A 46 10.61 -10.34 12.31
C ALA A 46 11.34 -11.13 11.21
N SER A 47 11.74 -12.38 11.52
CA SER A 47 12.40 -13.28 10.59
C SER A 47 11.50 -13.81 9.45
N LYS A 48 10.18 -13.64 9.58
CA LYS A 48 9.18 -14.09 8.60
C LYS A 48 8.60 -12.95 7.78
N ARG A 49 8.96 -11.70 8.10
CA ARG A 49 8.50 -10.53 7.35
C ARG A 49 9.23 -10.46 6.02
N LEU A 50 8.50 -10.16 4.95
CA LEU A 50 9.05 -10.13 3.59
C LEU A 50 9.93 -8.91 3.35
N PHE A 51 9.55 -7.75 3.91
CA PHE A 51 10.34 -6.53 3.84
C PHE A 51 10.28 -5.76 5.17
N VAL A 52 11.42 -5.34 5.68
CA VAL A 52 11.51 -4.58 6.93
C VAL A 52 12.17 -3.22 6.65
N SER A 53 11.44 -2.14 6.95
CA SER A 53 11.96 -0.78 6.90
C SER A 53 12.12 -0.22 8.30
N GLN A 54 13.32 0.21 8.64
CA GLN A 54 13.58 0.82 9.96
C GLN A 54 12.82 2.13 10.15
N GLU A 55 12.57 2.86 9.06
CA GLU A 55 11.80 4.10 9.13
C GLU A 55 10.31 3.84 9.37
N VAL A 56 9.77 2.75 8.80
CA VAL A 56 8.40 2.31 9.07
C VAL A 56 8.25 1.89 10.53
N GLU A 57 9.21 1.14 11.09
CA GLU A 57 9.19 0.77 12.51
C GLU A 57 9.26 2.03 13.42
N ARG A 58 10.13 2.98 13.10
CA ARG A 58 10.18 4.27 13.84
C ARG A 58 8.86 5.04 13.76
N GLN A 59 8.21 5.02 12.61
CA GLN A 59 6.90 5.66 12.44
C GLN A 59 5.82 4.97 13.27
N ILE A 60 5.85 3.64 13.37
CA ILE A 60 4.92 2.88 14.22
C ILE A 60 5.11 3.29 15.69
N ASP A 61 6.33 3.28 16.19
CA ASP A 61 6.62 3.65 17.56
C ASP A 61 6.20 5.08 17.87
N HIS A 62 6.48 6.01 16.96
CA HIS A 62 6.09 7.41 17.10
C HIS A 62 4.58 7.59 17.19
N ILE A 63 3.82 6.97 16.29
CA ILE A 63 2.35 7.10 16.27
C ILE A 63 1.74 6.42 17.51
N LYS A 64 2.25 5.26 17.93
CA LYS A 64 1.79 4.60 19.15
C LYS A 64 1.94 5.49 20.39
N GLN A 65 3.01 6.28 20.48
CA GLN A 65 3.22 7.23 21.59
C GLN A 65 2.22 8.41 21.59
N LEU A 66 1.73 8.79 20.39
CA LEU A 66 0.75 9.87 20.23
C LEU A 66 -0.69 9.43 20.46
N LEU A 67 -0.98 8.14 20.33
CA LEU A 67 -2.31 7.59 20.45
C LEU A 67 -2.61 7.22 21.91
N THR A 68 -3.60 7.91 22.51
CA THR A 68 -4.08 7.60 23.87
C THR A 68 -4.99 6.37 23.93
N ASN A 69 -5.62 6.01 22.80
CA ASN A 69 -6.49 4.85 22.70
C ASN A 69 -5.67 3.60 22.34
N ALA A 70 -5.56 2.66 23.27
CA ALA A 70 -4.75 1.45 23.12
C ALA A 70 -5.19 0.57 21.92
N LYS A 71 -6.50 0.51 21.60
CA LYS A 71 -7.00 -0.24 20.46
C LYS A 71 -6.55 0.39 19.14
N LEU A 72 -6.58 1.71 19.01
CA LEU A 72 -6.11 2.40 17.82
C LEU A 72 -4.60 2.27 17.64
N ALA A 73 -3.83 2.34 18.73
CA ALA A 73 -2.38 2.09 18.70
C ALA A 73 -2.07 0.68 18.20
N TRP A 74 -2.75 -0.33 18.74
CA TRP A 74 -2.64 -1.72 18.28
C TRP A 74 -3.07 -1.90 16.81
N MET A 75 -4.18 -1.29 16.40
CA MET A 75 -4.61 -1.36 14.99
C MET A 75 -3.56 -0.74 14.06
N PHE A 76 -3.01 0.41 14.41
CA PHE A 76 -1.98 1.05 13.58
C PHE A 76 -0.73 0.17 13.47
N GLU A 77 -0.24 -0.38 14.58
CA GLU A 77 0.91 -1.29 14.62
C GLU A 77 0.73 -2.51 13.71
N ASN A 78 -0.47 -3.04 13.60
CA ASN A 78 -0.72 -4.24 12.81
C ASN A 78 -1.10 -3.94 11.35
N CYS A 79 -1.83 -2.87 11.09
CA CYS A 79 -2.32 -2.55 9.75
C CYS A 79 -1.30 -1.78 8.91
N PHE A 80 -0.59 -0.82 9.53
CA PHE A 80 0.33 0.05 8.79
C PHE A 80 1.46 -0.72 8.09
N PRO A 81 2.17 -1.68 8.73
CA PRO A 81 3.24 -2.43 8.08
C PRO A 81 2.76 -3.68 7.32
N ASN A 82 1.47 -4.01 7.34
CA ASN A 82 0.99 -5.32 6.87
C ASN A 82 1.39 -5.62 5.42
N THR A 83 1.32 -4.65 4.51
CA THR A 83 1.76 -4.83 3.12
C THR A 83 3.23 -5.22 3.03
N LEU A 84 4.11 -4.55 3.78
CA LEU A 84 5.53 -4.85 3.80
C LEU A 84 5.82 -6.21 4.45
N ASP A 85 5.12 -6.51 5.53
CA ASP A 85 5.31 -7.74 6.28
C ASP A 85 4.90 -8.99 5.48
N THR A 86 3.87 -8.89 4.60
CA THR A 86 3.17 -10.10 4.11
C THR A 86 3.00 -10.21 2.60
N THR A 87 3.14 -9.12 1.83
CA THR A 87 2.76 -9.11 0.41
C THR A 87 3.84 -8.59 -0.55
N VAL A 88 4.88 -7.94 -0.05
CA VAL A 88 5.95 -7.35 -0.86
C VAL A 88 7.04 -8.37 -1.15
N HIS A 89 7.28 -8.63 -2.43
CA HIS A 89 8.36 -9.49 -2.93
C HIS A 89 9.36 -8.63 -3.70
N PHE A 90 10.38 -8.14 -3.00
CA PHE A 90 11.43 -7.29 -3.55
C PHE A 90 12.66 -8.15 -3.92
N ASP A 91 13.17 -8.01 -5.15
CA ASP A 91 14.34 -8.76 -5.63
C ASP A 91 15.69 -8.21 -5.13
N GLY A 92 15.66 -7.13 -4.37
CA GLY A 92 16.86 -6.43 -3.87
C GLY A 92 17.48 -5.46 -4.87
N LYS A 93 16.90 -5.29 -6.07
CA LYS A 93 17.43 -4.46 -7.15
C LYS A 93 16.39 -3.47 -7.69
N GLU A 94 15.62 -3.90 -8.70
CA GLU A 94 14.78 -3.00 -9.51
C GLU A 94 13.35 -3.49 -9.69
N ASP A 95 13.03 -4.67 -9.17
CA ASP A 95 11.73 -5.30 -9.34
C ASP A 95 11.07 -5.60 -7.99
N THR A 96 9.83 -5.17 -7.84
CA THR A 96 9.02 -5.47 -6.67
C THR A 96 7.64 -5.91 -7.09
N PHE A 97 7.29 -7.13 -6.77
CA PHE A 97 5.95 -7.66 -6.95
C PHE A 97 5.17 -7.54 -5.64
N VAL A 98 3.90 -7.11 -5.70
CA VAL A 98 3.04 -6.95 -4.52
C VAL A 98 1.80 -7.80 -4.69
N TYR A 99 1.63 -8.80 -3.83
CA TYR A 99 0.39 -9.57 -3.79
C TYR A 99 -0.79 -8.73 -3.33
N THR A 100 -1.93 -8.92 -3.97
CA THR A 100 -3.18 -8.25 -3.58
C THR A 100 -3.79 -9.00 -2.40
N GLY A 101 -3.33 -8.65 -1.19
CA GLY A 101 -3.75 -9.32 0.04
C GLY A 101 -3.35 -10.80 0.05
N ASP A 102 -4.33 -11.68 0.11
CA ASP A 102 -4.18 -13.14 0.10
C ASP A 102 -4.20 -13.75 -1.31
N ILE A 103 -4.38 -12.94 -2.35
CA ILE A 103 -4.35 -13.37 -3.74
C ILE A 103 -2.92 -13.25 -4.26
N HIS A 104 -2.35 -14.34 -4.76
CA HIS A 104 -0.97 -14.41 -5.26
C HIS A 104 -0.83 -13.81 -6.68
N ALA A 105 -1.46 -12.65 -6.89
CA ALA A 105 -1.40 -11.85 -8.10
C ALA A 105 -1.31 -10.37 -7.73
N MET A 106 -0.90 -9.54 -8.69
CA MET A 106 -0.72 -8.11 -8.52
C MET A 106 -1.73 -7.34 -9.35
N TRP A 107 -2.75 -6.75 -8.71
CA TRP A 107 -3.58 -5.72 -9.31
C TRP A 107 -2.82 -4.40 -9.37
N LEU A 108 -2.90 -3.72 -10.50
CA LEU A 108 -2.18 -2.45 -10.70
C LEU A 108 -2.69 -1.34 -9.77
N ARG A 109 -4.01 -1.21 -9.61
CA ARG A 109 -4.62 -0.29 -8.66
C ARG A 109 -4.18 -0.59 -7.23
N ASP A 110 -4.36 -1.83 -6.81
CA ASP A 110 -4.18 -2.25 -5.42
C ASP A 110 -2.73 -2.13 -4.99
N SER A 111 -1.80 -2.60 -5.80
CA SER A 111 -0.37 -2.51 -5.50
C SER A 111 0.09 -1.05 -5.29
N GLY A 112 -0.40 -0.13 -6.13
CA GLY A 112 -0.13 1.30 -5.96
C GLY A 112 -0.72 1.87 -4.67
N ALA A 113 -1.95 1.45 -4.31
CA ALA A 113 -2.61 1.88 -3.08
C ALA A 113 -1.95 1.31 -1.82
N GLN A 114 -1.58 0.02 -1.86
CA GLN A 114 -0.97 -0.69 -0.73
C GLN A 114 0.38 -0.08 -0.32
N VAL A 115 1.21 0.37 -1.27
CA VAL A 115 2.52 0.96 -0.95
C VAL A 115 2.47 2.49 -0.78
N TRP A 116 1.35 3.12 -1.11
CA TRP A 116 1.17 4.56 -1.04
C TRP A 116 1.56 5.20 0.30
N PRO A 117 1.19 4.63 1.46
CA PRO A 117 1.50 5.23 2.76
C PRO A 117 3.00 5.41 3.01
N TYR A 118 3.85 4.64 2.35
CA TYR A 118 5.29 4.61 2.57
C TYR A 118 6.06 5.62 1.72
N VAL A 119 5.47 6.16 0.64
CA VAL A 119 6.14 7.10 -0.27
C VAL A 119 6.76 8.29 0.47
N GLN A 120 6.07 8.83 1.47
CA GLN A 120 6.56 9.95 2.27
C GLN A 120 7.79 9.61 3.14
N LEU A 121 8.09 8.34 3.34
CA LEU A 121 9.23 7.84 4.13
C LEU A 121 10.45 7.52 3.24
N ALA A 122 10.30 7.47 1.91
CA ALA A 122 11.31 7.01 0.97
C ALA A 122 12.65 7.75 1.08
N ASN A 123 12.65 9.06 1.39
CA ASN A 123 13.88 9.83 1.53
C ASN A 123 14.68 9.52 2.80
N LYS A 124 14.09 8.82 3.75
CA LYS A 124 14.71 8.48 5.03
C LYS A 124 15.20 7.04 5.08
N ASP A 125 14.81 6.23 4.10
CA ASP A 125 15.15 4.80 4.02
C ASP A 125 15.50 4.43 2.56
N PRO A 126 16.79 4.28 2.22
CA PRO A 126 17.22 3.95 0.86
C PRO A 126 16.68 2.62 0.34
N GLU A 127 16.53 1.60 1.19
CA GLU A 127 16.00 0.30 0.76
C GLU A 127 14.49 0.39 0.50
N LEU A 128 13.76 1.13 1.34
CA LEU A 128 12.35 1.43 1.09
C LEU A 128 12.17 2.23 -0.21
N LYS A 129 13.07 3.18 -0.48
CA LYS A 129 13.07 3.95 -1.73
C LYS A 129 13.26 3.05 -2.94
N LYS A 130 14.22 2.11 -2.91
CA LYS A 130 14.45 1.13 -3.98
C LYS A 130 13.25 0.21 -4.17
N MET A 131 12.71 -0.32 -3.09
CA MET A 131 11.51 -1.16 -3.13
C MET A 131 10.35 -0.46 -3.82
N LEU A 132 10.09 0.82 -3.50
CA LEU A 132 9.03 1.61 -4.12
C LEU A 132 9.28 1.87 -5.62
N ALA A 133 10.53 2.17 -6.00
CA ALA A 133 10.92 2.27 -7.41
C ALA A 133 10.68 0.95 -8.13
N GLY A 134 11.02 -0.17 -7.51
CA GLY A 134 10.76 -1.51 -8.04
C GLY A 134 9.28 -1.80 -8.29
N VAL A 135 8.37 -1.32 -7.42
CA VAL A 135 6.91 -1.43 -7.65
C VAL A 135 6.50 -0.66 -8.90
N ILE A 136 7.01 0.57 -9.09
CA ILE A 136 6.72 1.41 -10.24
C ILE A 136 7.22 0.73 -11.53
N ASN A 137 8.45 0.24 -11.53
CA ASN A 137 9.04 -0.50 -12.66
C ASN A 137 8.22 -1.73 -13.02
N ARG A 138 7.80 -2.51 -12.02
CA ARG A 138 6.93 -3.67 -12.23
C ARG A 138 5.59 -3.27 -12.82
N GLN A 139 4.96 -2.22 -12.33
CA GLN A 139 3.69 -1.73 -12.85
C GLN A 139 3.81 -1.29 -14.32
N PHE A 140 4.84 -0.55 -14.69
CA PHE A 140 5.07 -0.14 -16.08
C PHE A 140 5.37 -1.33 -16.99
N LYS A 141 6.16 -2.31 -16.51
CA LYS A 141 6.39 -3.56 -17.23
C LYS A 141 5.05 -4.30 -17.48
N CYS A 142 4.19 -4.39 -16.50
CA CYS A 142 2.87 -5.00 -16.64
C CYS A 142 2.01 -4.27 -17.68
N ILE A 143 1.95 -2.94 -17.64
CA ILE A 143 1.23 -2.12 -18.61
C ILE A 143 1.76 -2.35 -20.04
N ASN A 144 3.08 -2.47 -20.21
CA ASN A 144 3.70 -2.76 -21.52
C ASN A 144 3.39 -4.17 -22.04
N ILE A 145 3.11 -5.14 -21.14
CA ILE A 145 2.66 -6.48 -21.55
C ILE A 145 1.22 -6.42 -22.08
N ASP A 146 0.32 -5.79 -21.34
CA ASP A 146 -1.07 -5.60 -21.75
C ASP A 146 -1.73 -4.44 -21.00
N PRO A 147 -1.98 -3.28 -21.65
CA PRO A 147 -2.62 -2.13 -21.01
C PRO A 147 -4.11 -2.32 -20.72
N TYR A 148 -4.72 -3.42 -21.21
CA TYR A 148 -6.13 -3.76 -20.97
C TYR A 148 -6.32 -4.77 -19.82
N ALA A 149 -5.22 -5.29 -19.27
CA ALA A 149 -5.27 -6.16 -18.10
C ALA A 149 -5.20 -5.34 -16.81
N ASN A 150 -5.89 -5.83 -15.78
CA ASN A 150 -5.94 -5.20 -14.45
C ASN A 150 -5.08 -5.94 -13.43
N ALA A 151 -4.81 -7.24 -13.62
CA ALA A 151 -4.03 -8.06 -12.71
C ALA A 151 -3.03 -8.99 -13.43
N PHE A 152 -1.87 -9.18 -12.80
CA PHE A 152 -0.73 -9.88 -13.39
C PHE A 152 -0.20 -10.97 -12.45
N ASN A 153 0.33 -12.05 -13.05
CA ASN A 153 1.08 -13.10 -12.38
C ASN A 153 2.53 -12.65 -12.11
N MET A 154 3.18 -13.26 -11.14
CA MET A 154 4.58 -12.95 -10.83
C MET A 154 5.52 -13.36 -11.98
N ASN A 155 5.15 -14.45 -12.70
CA ASN A 155 5.90 -15.04 -13.81
C ASN A 155 4.97 -15.31 -15.01
N SER A 156 5.49 -15.98 -16.04
CA SER A 156 4.77 -16.36 -17.28
C SER A 156 4.34 -17.84 -17.31
N GLU A 157 3.99 -18.38 -16.15
CA GLU A 157 3.54 -19.79 -16.06
C GLU A 157 2.02 -19.95 -16.25
N GLY A 158 1.31 -18.83 -16.37
CA GLY A 158 -0.13 -18.80 -16.42
C GLY A 158 -0.75 -18.73 -15.01
N GLY A 159 -2.08 -18.78 -14.96
CA GLY A 159 -2.83 -18.64 -13.71
C GLY A 159 -4.23 -19.20 -13.80
N GLU A 160 -5.02 -18.91 -12.79
CA GLU A 160 -6.35 -19.47 -12.58
C GLU A 160 -7.34 -19.14 -13.72
N TRP A 161 -7.22 -17.94 -14.30
CA TRP A 161 -8.19 -17.42 -15.27
C TRP A 161 -7.76 -17.54 -16.74
N MET A 162 -6.81 -18.43 -17.04
CA MET A 162 -6.34 -18.65 -18.43
C MET A 162 -7.44 -19.11 -19.40
N SER A 163 -8.57 -19.62 -18.88
CA SER A 163 -9.72 -20.04 -19.68
C SER A 163 -10.73 -18.93 -19.96
N ASP A 164 -10.51 -17.71 -19.50
CA ASP A 164 -11.40 -16.57 -19.74
C ASP A 164 -11.51 -16.28 -21.24
N LEU A 165 -12.72 -15.88 -21.69
CA LEU A 165 -13.02 -15.57 -23.09
C LEU A 165 -12.48 -14.18 -23.49
N THR A 166 -11.17 -14.00 -23.38
CA THR A 166 -10.43 -12.79 -23.74
C THR A 166 -9.02 -13.19 -24.19
N ASP A 167 -8.23 -12.24 -24.72
CA ASP A 167 -6.86 -12.50 -25.18
C ASP A 167 -5.90 -12.69 -23.98
N MET A 168 -6.06 -13.78 -23.26
CA MET A 168 -5.21 -14.11 -22.11
C MET A 168 -3.79 -14.45 -22.54
N LYS A 169 -2.81 -13.99 -21.72
CA LYS A 169 -1.39 -14.31 -21.83
C LYS A 169 -0.93 -14.94 -20.50
N PRO A 170 0.15 -15.74 -20.50
CA PRO A 170 0.64 -16.37 -19.26
C PRO A 170 0.99 -15.40 -18.13
N GLU A 171 1.36 -14.16 -18.46
CA GLU A 171 1.68 -13.10 -17.49
C GLU A 171 0.44 -12.49 -16.85
N LEU A 172 -0.75 -12.70 -17.44
CA LEU A 172 -1.98 -12.08 -16.95
C LEU A 172 -2.68 -13.00 -15.94
N HIS A 173 -3.03 -12.46 -14.79
CA HIS A 173 -3.93 -13.11 -13.86
C HIS A 173 -5.39 -12.87 -14.24
N GLU A 174 -5.73 -11.61 -14.55
CA GLU A 174 -7.07 -11.21 -14.97
C GLU A 174 -6.97 -10.12 -16.07
N ARG A 175 -7.79 -10.24 -17.11
CA ARG A 175 -7.83 -9.27 -18.21
C ARG A 175 -9.19 -8.62 -18.28
N LYS A 176 -9.39 -7.64 -17.41
CA LYS A 176 -10.56 -6.77 -17.36
C LYS A 176 -10.13 -5.32 -17.49
N TRP A 177 -10.80 -4.57 -18.36
CA TRP A 177 -10.52 -3.15 -18.51
C TRP A 177 -11.02 -2.37 -17.29
N GLU A 178 -10.08 -1.75 -16.59
CA GLU A 178 -10.32 -0.81 -15.50
C GLU A 178 -9.43 0.42 -15.71
N ILE A 179 -10.02 1.60 -15.89
CA ILE A 179 -9.23 2.84 -16.16
C ILE A 179 -8.30 3.16 -14.99
N ASP A 180 -8.65 2.81 -13.77
CA ASP A 180 -7.83 3.04 -12.59
C ASP A 180 -6.56 2.19 -12.56
N SER A 181 -6.56 1.03 -13.24
CA SER A 181 -5.36 0.20 -13.43
C SER A 181 -4.22 0.94 -14.15
N LEU A 182 -4.53 1.95 -14.97
CA LEU A 182 -3.54 2.82 -15.60
C LEU A 182 -3.27 4.09 -14.77
N CYS A 183 -4.30 4.62 -14.10
CA CYS A 183 -4.18 5.86 -13.34
C CYS A 183 -3.36 5.70 -12.04
N TYR A 184 -3.49 4.58 -11.34
CA TYR A 184 -2.79 4.36 -10.08
C TYR A 184 -1.28 4.21 -10.21
N PRO A 185 -0.73 3.48 -11.19
CA PRO A 185 0.71 3.49 -11.48
C PRO A 185 1.27 4.87 -11.76
N ILE A 186 0.59 5.66 -12.60
CA ILE A 186 1.00 7.05 -12.89
C ILE A 186 0.97 7.89 -11.62
N ARG A 187 -0.08 7.75 -10.81
CA ARG A 187 -0.20 8.44 -9.53
C ARG A 187 0.95 8.09 -8.58
N LEU A 188 1.29 6.80 -8.46
CA LEU A 188 2.39 6.35 -7.60
C LEU A 188 3.72 6.92 -8.09
N ALA A 189 4.04 6.77 -9.37
CA ALA A 189 5.28 7.26 -9.98
C ALA A 189 5.42 8.78 -9.83
N TYR A 190 4.35 9.55 -10.07
CA TYR A 190 4.35 11.00 -9.89
C TYR A 190 4.66 11.40 -8.45
N HIS A 191 4.01 10.78 -7.45
CA HIS A 191 4.24 11.13 -6.06
C HIS A 191 5.58 10.65 -5.53
N TYR A 192 6.07 9.50 -6.00
CA TYR A 192 7.43 9.04 -5.74
C TYR A 192 8.44 10.09 -6.21
N TRP A 193 8.36 10.51 -7.48
CA TRP A 193 9.21 11.56 -8.04
C TRP A 193 9.08 12.87 -7.26
N LYS A 194 7.88 13.33 -6.97
CA LYS A 194 7.66 14.57 -6.22
C LYS A 194 8.25 14.53 -4.81
N THR A 195 8.24 13.37 -4.18
CA THR A 195 8.77 13.19 -2.82
C THR A 195 10.28 13.04 -2.84
N THR A 196 10.83 12.26 -3.78
CA THR A 196 12.23 11.84 -3.77
C THR A 196 13.12 12.69 -4.67
N GLY A 197 12.57 13.39 -5.65
CA GLY A 197 13.30 14.05 -6.74
C GLY A 197 13.87 13.07 -7.77
N ASP A 198 13.65 11.78 -7.61
CA ASP A 198 14.18 10.72 -8.45
C ASP A 198 13.27 10.46 -9.64
N ALA A 199 13.75 10.81 -10.83
CA ALA A 199 13.04 10.65 -12.10
C ALA A 199 13.45 9.38 -12.86
N SER A 200 14.33 8.55 -12.32
CA SER A 200 14.83 7.34 -13.00
C SER A 200 13.73 6.34 -13.36
N VAL A 201 12.64 6.32 -12.58
CA VAL A 201 11.47 5.49 -12.87
C VAL A 201 10.72 5.85 -14.17
N PHE A 202 11.06 6.95 -14.81
CA PHE A 202 10.53 7.38 -16.11
C PHE A 202 11.52 7.21 -17.27
N SER A 203 12.67 6.58 -17.04
CA SER A 203 13.65 6.29 -18.09
C SER A 203 13.18 5.10 -18.95
N ASP A 204 13.56 5.14 -20.24
CA ASP A 204 13.21 4.10 -21.23
C ASP A 204 14.23 2.93 -21.26
N GLU A 205 14.85 2.58 -20.15
CA GLU A 205 15.78 1.45 -20.09
C GLU A 205 15.08 0.10 -19.99
#